data_8a447a16f5b96dcbbc33cc76f9622c1f
#
_entry.id   8a447a16f5b96dcbbc33cc76f9622c1f
#
_cell.length_a   1.000
_cell.length_b   1.000
_cell.length_c   1.000
_cell.angle_alpha   90.00
_cell.angle_beta   90.00
_cell.angle_gamma   90.00
#
_symmetry.space_group_name_H-M   'P 1'
#
loop_
_entity.id
_entity.type
_entity.pdbx_description
1 polymer ?
#
loop_
_entity_poly.entity_id
_entity_poly.type
_entity_poly.pdbx_seq_one_letter_code
_entity_poly.pdbx_strand_id
1 'polypeptide(L)'
;MIGKIRIFLALSLVVVGSLVLVPLQLLSMKTGIWRETVILKAWHSLIVRTLGLRIHVKGALSSQRPLLVASNHISWTDIMVLASFADVTFIARADMEGWPLIGWLSKLQRTVFIERERKRTAGDQASEIASRMAKGDAMVLFAEGSTGDGNTILPFKSTLFGAASMAISEGAAEQVFIQPLAIAYTRVHGVPLGRRHRPLAAWIGDQDLMPHLKVLMAEGAIDVEVHFGEPIAFSKGSNRKETSRMMESKVRAMMQAALADPRPSR
;
A
#
# COMPACT_ATOMS: atom_id res chain seq x y z
N MET A 1 29.05 15.20 -3.36
CA MET A 1 28.74 15.77 -4.69
C MET A 1 27.82 14.83 -5.48
N ILE A 2 28.14 13.54 -5.62
CA ILE A 2 27.36 12.54 -6.37
C ILE A 2 25.91 12.43 -5.89
N GLY A 3 25.66 12.39 -4.59
CA GLY A 3 24.30 12.30 -4.04
C GLY A 3 23.41 13.50 -4.40
N LYS A 4 23.94 14.72 -4.42
CA LYS A 4 23.17 15.91 -4.82
C LYS A 4 22.80 15.89 -6.30
N ILE A 5 23.69 15.44 -7.17
CA ILE A 5 23.43 15.30 -8.61
C ILE A 5 22.36 14.23 -8.82
N ARG A 6 22.47 13.09 -8.14
CA ARG A 6 21.47 12.01 -8.19
C ARG A 6 20.08 12.50 -7.77
N ILE A 7 19.99 13.20 -6.63
CA ILE A 7 18.71 13.76 -6.14
C ILE A 7 18.13 14.73 -7.18
N PHE A 8 18.96 15.63 -7.72
CA PHE A 8 18.50 16.58 -8.74
C PHE A 8 17.97 15.88 -9.98
N LEU A 9 18.71 14.91 -10.54
CA LEU A 9 18.27 14.14 -11.71
C LEU A 9 16.99 13.34 -11.43
N ALA A 10 16.89 12.71 -10.27
CA ALA A 10 15.72 11.95 -9.87
C ALA A 10 14.47 12.85 -9.73
N LEU A 11 14.61 14.00 -9.07
CA LEU A 11 13.51 14.97 -8.96
C LEU A 11 13.11 15.51 -10.32
N SER A 12 14.08 15.87 -11.17
CA SER A 12 13.79 16.34 -12.54
C SER A 12 13.03 15.29 -13.34
N LEU A 13 13.43 14.02 -13.25
CA LEU A 13 12.75 12.91 -13.93
C LEU A 13 11.32 12.71 -13.43
N VAL A 14 11.10 12.78 -12.12
CA VAL A 14 9.74 12.69 -11.53
C VAL A 14 8.88 13.86 -11.98
N VAL A 15 9.41 15.09 -11.96
CA VAL A 15 8.67 16.29 -12.41
C VAL A 15 8.30 16.16 -13.90
N VAL A 16 9.26 15.88 -14.77
CA VAL A 16 9.02 15.72 -16.21
C VAL A 16 8.04 14.58 -16.48
N GLY A 17 8.24 13.42 -15.85
CA GLY A 17 7.33 12.29 -15.95
C GLY A 17 5.91 12.63 -15.47
N SER A 18 5.78 13.39 -14.38
CA SER A 18 4.47 13.82 -13.87
C SER A 18 3.79 14.80 -14.81
N LEU A 19 4.52 15.73 -15.43
CA LEU A 19 3.97 16.65 -16.42
C LEU A 19 3.37 15.94 -17.65
N VAL A 20 3.85 14.74 -17.96
CA VAL A 20 3.31 13.91 -19.05
C VAL A 20 2.21 12.97 -18.54
N LEU A 21 2.49 12.22 -17.48
CA LEU A 21 1.60 11.13 -17.02
C LEU A 21 0.34 11.63 -16.32
N VAL A 22 0.39 12.78 -15.62
CA VAL A 22 -0.79 13.31 -14.93
C VAL A 22 -1.87 13.77 -15.91
N PRO A 23 -1.59 14.56 -16.98
CA PRO A 23 -2.58 14.87 -17.99
C PRO A 23 -3.16 13.63 -18.68
N LEU A 24 -2.33 12.61 -18.94
CA LEU A 24 -2.80 11.35 -19.51
C LEU A 24 -3.73 10.60 -18.55
N GLN A 25 -3.44 10.62 -17.24
CA GLN A 25 -4.32 10.03 -16.22
C GLN A 25 -5.69 10.77 -16.19
N LEU A 26 -5.68 12.10 -16.17
CA LEU A 26 -6.90 12.89 -16.22
C LEU A 26 -7.72 12.62 -17.48
N LEU A 27 -7.05 12.49 -18.63
CA LEU A 27 -7.69 12.11 -19.87
C LEU A 27 -8.31 10.71 -19.79
N SER A 28 -7.55 9.74 -19.27
CA SER A 28 -8.03 8.36 -19.05
C SER A 28 -9.27 8.32 -18.16
N MET A 29 -9.25 9.03 -17.03
CA MET A 29 -10.39 9.13 -16.11
C MET A 29 -11.63 9.76 -16.77
N LYS A 30 -11.43 10.72 -17.67
CA LYS A 30 -12.53 11.42 -18.36
C LYS A 30 -13.12 10.63 -19.54
N THR A 31 -12.27 9.90 -20.27
CA THR A 31 -12.65 9.27 -21.55
C THR A 31 -12.81 7.77 -21.47
N GLY A 32 -12.20 7.11 -20.46
CA GLY A 32 -12.17 5.65 -20.34
C GLY A 32 -11.35 4.94 -21.43
N ILE A 33 -10.54 5.67 -22.23
CA ILE A 33 -9.75 5.09 -23.35
C ILE A 33 -8.80 4.00 -22.87
N TRP A 34 -8.21 4.18 -21.69
CA TRP A 34 -7.34 3.19 -21.03
C TRP A 34 -7.89 2.81 -19.67
N ARG A 35 -7.48 1.64 -19.17
CA ARG A 35 -7.70 1.34 -17.75
C ARG A 35 -6.88 2.35 -16.93
N GLU A 36 -7.52 3.03 -16.00
CA GLU A 36 -6.91 4.07 -15.16
C GLU A 36 -5.65 3.59 -14.42
N THR A 37 -5.58 2.28 -14.14
CA THR A 37 -4.43 1.65 -13.47
C THR A 37 -3.15 1.62 -14.32
N VAL A 38 -3.23 1.71 -15.65
CA VAL A 38 -2.06 1.63 -16.55
C VAL A 38 -1.15 2.85 -16.34
N ILE A 39 -1.72 4.05 -16.38
CA ILE A 39 -0.98 5.29 -16.19
C ILE A 39 -0.46 5.40 -14.76
N LEU A 40 -1.28 4.99 -13.78
CA LEU A 40 -0.89 4.97 -12.37
C LEU A 40 0.31 4.05 -12.14
N LYS A 41 0.30 2.83 -12.69
CA LYS A 41 1.44 1.91 -12.61
C LYS A 41 2.71 2.51 -13.22
N ALA A 42 2.59 3.15 -14.37
CA ALA A 42 3.74 3.79 -15.03
C ALA A 42 4.33 4.89 -14.14
N TRP A 43 3.48 5.73 -13.54
CA TRP A 43 3.91 6.81 -12.65
C TRP A 43 4.56 6.27 -11.37
N HIS A 44 3.95 5.29 -10.70
CA HIS A 44 4.53 4.67 -9.50
C HIS A 44 5.83 3.92 -9.81
N SER A 45 5.90 3.23 -10.96
CA SER A 45 7.14 2.57 -11.42
C SER A 45 8.28 3.58 -11.64
N LEU A 46 7.96 4.77 -12.17
CA LEU A 46 8.91 5.86 -12.31
C LEU A 46 9.44 6.29 -10.93
N ILE A 47 8.56 6.51 -9.95
CA ILE A 47 8.96 6.90 -8.60
C ILE A 47 9.80 5.81 -7.93
N VAL A 48 9.36 4.56 -7.98
CA VAL A 48 10.08 3.41 -7.40
C VAL A 48 11.51 3.32 -7.95
N ARG A 49 11.67 3.46 -9.28
CA ARG A 49 12.99 3.43 -9.92
C ARG A 49 13.85 4.63 -9.53
N THR A 50 13.27 5.82 -9.44
CA THR A 50 14.02 7.04 -9.05
C THR A 50 14.45 7.03 -7.60
N LEU A 51 13.65 6.44 -6.71
CA LEU A 51 14.04 6.17 -5.32
C LEU A 51 15.08 5.05 -5.20
N GLY A 52 15.27 4.25 -6.26
CA GLY A 52 16.17 3.10 -6.24
C GLY A 52 15.64 1.93 -5.45
N LEU A 53 14.30 1.79 -5.35
CA LEU A 53 13.67 0.64 -4.72
C LEU A 53 13.67 -0.54 -5.71
N ARG A 54 14.12 -1.71 -5.25
CA ARG A 54 14.11 -2.98 -5.98
C ARG A 54 13.08 -3.88 -5.37
N ILE A 55 12.04 -4.20 -6.14
CA ILE A 55 10.89 -4.98 -5.65
C ILE A 55 11.09 -6.45 -5.97
N HIS A 56 10.96 -7.28 -4.95
CA HIS A 56 10.98 -8.74 -5.05
C HIS A 56 9.61 -9.26 -4.62
N VAL A 57 8.88 -9.90 -5.56
CA VAL A 57 7.51 -10.37 -5.30
C VAL A 57 7.49 -11.87 -5.12
N LYS A 58 6.85 -12.36 -4.05
CA LYS A 58 6.57 -13.76 -3.78
C LYS A 58 5.06 -13.98 -3.69
N GLY A 59 4.55 -14.97 -4.43
CA GLY A 59 3.12 -15.17 -4.59
C GLY A 59 2.52 -14.18 -5.59
N ALA A 60 1.22 -14.03 -5.60
CA ALA A 60 0.49 -13.14 -6.50
C ALA A 60 -0.76 -12.56 -5.85
N LEU A 61 -1.19 -11.39 -6.34
CA LEU A 61 -2.50 -10.84 -5.99
C LEU A 61 -3.59 -11.80 -6.46
N SER A 62 -4.47 -12.20 -5.55
CA SER A 62 -5.57 -13.12 -5.86
C SER A 62 -6.49 -12.55 -6.94
N SER A 63 -6.97 -13.42 -7.82
CA SER A 63 -8.01 -13.10 -8.80
C SER A 63 -9.43 -13.18 -8.22
N GLN A 64 -9.59 -13.75 -7.04
CA GLN A 64 -10.89 -13.87 -6.35
C GLN A 64 -11.44 -12.48 -6.02
N ARG A 65 -12.75 -12.31 -6.20
CA ARG A 65 -13.45 -11.02 -5.93
C ARG A 65 -14.77 -11.29 -5.23
N PRO A 66 -15.20 -10.36 -4.38
CA PRO A 66 -14.55 -9.14 -3.88
C PRO A 66 -13.30 -9.42 -3.04
N LEU A 67 -12.26 -8.57 -3.14
CA LEU A 67 -10.96 -8.79 -2.49
C LEU A 67 -10.55 -7.61 -1.60
N LEU A 68 -10.27 -7.92 -0.34
CA LEU A 68 -9.60 -7.06 0.62
C LEU A 68 -8.20 -7.59 0.90
N VAL A 69 -7.17 -6.79 0.67
CA VAL A 69 -5.77 -7.14 0.97
C VAL A 69 -5.41 -6.52 2.32
N ALA A 70 -5.08 -7.35 3.30
CA ALA A 70 -4.67 -6.92 4.64
C ALA A 70 -3.14 -6.91 4.74
N SER A 71 -2.54 -5.73 4.88
CA SER A 71 -1.10 -5.54 4.89
C SER A 71 -0.61 -4.88 6.17
N ASN A 72 0.67 -5.13 6.52
CA ASN A 72 1.44 -4.27 7.39
C ASN A 72 1.78 -2.95 6.68
N HIS A 73 2.27 -1.96 7.45
CA HIS A 73 2.60 -0.62 6.92
C HIS A 73 3.91 -0.12 7.55
N ILE A 74 4.89 0.19 6.72
CA ILE A 74 6.22 0.62 7.17
C ILE A 74 6.50 2.06 6.73
N SER A 75 6.08 2.40 5.51
CA SER A 75 6.43 3.69 4.90
C SER A 75 5.38 4.13 3.88
N TRP A 76 5.33 5.43 3.59
CA TRP A 76 4.57 5.95 2.45
C TRP A 76 4.99 5.30 1.12
N THR A 77 6.22 4.80 1.05
CA THR A 77 6.72 4.09 -0.13
C THR A 77 6.06 2.74 -0.36
N ASP A 78 5.37 2.15 0.63
CA ASP A 78 4.60 0.91 0.47
C ASP A 78 3.50 1.09 -0.59
N ILE A 79 2.87 2.28 -0.62
CA ILE A 79 1.86 2.64 -1.61
C ILE A 79 2.50 2.67 -3.01
N MET A 80 3.68 3.32 -3.14
CA MET A 80 4.40 3.42 -4.41
C MET A 80 4.82 2.04 -4.91
N VAL A 81 5.32 1.19 -4.01
CA VAL A 81 5.74 -0.17 -4.30
C VAL A 81 4.57 -0.99 -4.83
N LEU A 82 3.47 -1.07 -4.10
CA LEU A 82 2.32 -1.89 -4.50
C LEU A 82 1.67 -1.39 -5.78
N ALA A 83 1.44 -0.07 -5.89
CA ALA A 83 0.80 0.52 -7.07
C ALA A 83 1.67 0.47 -8.34
N SER A 84 2.98 0.21 -8.22
CA SER A 84 3.87 0.12 -9.38
C SER A 84 3.67 -1.16 -10.19
N PHE A 85 3.14 -2.22 -9.59
CA PHE A 85 3.01 -3.53 -10.29
C PHE A 85 1.62 -4.17 -10.12
N ALA A 86 0.89 -3.90 -9.03
CA ALA A 86 -0.41 -4.50 -8.76
C ALA A 86 -1.59 -3.58 -9.14
N ASP A 87 -2.71 -4.17 -9.58
CA ASP A 87 -3.97 -3.45 -9.79
C ASP A 87 -4.73 -3.34 -8.47
N VAL A 88 -4.37 -2.36 -7.67
CA VAL A 88 -4.93 -2.17 -6.32
C VAL A 88 -5.41 -0.74 -6.10
N THR A 89 -6.35 -0.60 -5.18
CA THR A 89 -6.83 0.68 -4.67
C THR A 89 -6.60 0.73 -3.18
N PHE A 90 -6.26 1.90 -2.64
CA PHE A 90 -5.91 2.05 -1.24
C PHE A 90 -7.05 2.63 -0.42
N ILE A 91 -7.08 2.25 0.86
CA ILE A 91 -7.91 2.84 1.88
C ILE A 91 -7.01 3.70 2.76
N ALA A 92 -7.27 5.01 2.82
CA ALA A 92 -6.50 5.98 3.58
C ALA A 92 -7.35 6.70 4.64
N ARG A 93 -6.70 7.43 5.54
CA ARG A 93 -7.36 8.28 6.54
C ARG A 93 -7.90 9.54 5.87
N ALA A 94 -9.08 10.00 6.30
CA ALA A 94 -9.75 11.18 5.73
C ALA A 94 -8.96 12.49 5.91
N ASP A 95 -8.18 12.63 6.99
CA ASP A 95 -7.35 13.82 7.22
C ASP A 95 -6.29 14.02 6.11
N MET A 96 -5.82 12.95 5.49
CA MET A 96 -4.88 13.01 4.37
C MET A 96 -5.48 13.64 3.09
N GLU A 97 -6.80 13.62 2.96
CA GLU A 97 -7.49 14.23 1.81
C GLU A 97 -7.23 15.75 1.71
N GLY A 98 -7.11 16.41 2.86
CA GLY A 98 -6.82 17.84 2.96
C GLY A 98 -5.34 18.22 2.81
N TRP A 99 -4.43 17.26 2.69
CA TRP A 99 -3.02 17.56 2.56
C TRP A 99 -2.70 18.11 1.17
N PRO A 100 -2.01 19.26 1.08
CA PRO A 100 -1.63 19.81 -0.21
C PRO A 100 -0.84 18.78 -1.03
N LEU A 101 -1.12 18.69 -2.33
CA LEU A 101 -0.51 17.76 -3.28
C LEU A 101 -0.83 16.27 -2.99
N ILE A 102 -0.62 15.78 -1.77
CA ILE A 102 -0.84 14.35 -1.41
C ILE A 102 -2.33 13.99 -1.55
N GLY A 103 -3.23 14.81 -1.01
CA GLY A 103 -4.67 14.57 -1.15
C GLY A 103 -5.13 14.57 -2.61
N TRP A 104 -4.60 15.48 -3.41
CA TRP A 104 -4.91 15.52 -4.84
C TRP A 104 -4.36 14.30 -5.60
N LEU A 105 -3.11 13.91 -5.36
CA LEU A 105 -2.50 12.71 -5.95
C LEU A 105 -3.26 11.44 -5.53
N SER A 106 -3.69 11.36 -4.27
CA SER A 106 -4.49 10.23 -3.77
C SER A 106 -5.86 10.13 -4.46
N LYS A 107 -6.48 11.26 -4.82
CA LYS A 107 -7.71 11.28 -5.62
C LYS A 107 -7.47 10.74 -7.04
N LEU A 108 -6.35 11.11 -7.67
CA LEU A 108 -5.96 10.55 -8.96
C LEU A 108 -5.75 9.03 -8.90
N GLN A 109 -5.29 8.54 -7.74
CA GLN A 109 -5.11 7.11 -7.48
C GLN A 109 -6.40 6.39 -7.07
N ARG A 110 -7.55 7.10 -7.03
CA ARG A 110 -8.85 6.56 -6.62
C ARG A 110 -8.86 6.03 -5.18
N THR A 111 -7.99 6.57 -4.32
CA THR A 111 -7.94 6.22 -2.89
C THR A 111 -9.28 6.51 -2.23
N VAL A 112 -9.78 5.57 -1.44
CA VAL A 112 -10.97 5.77 -0.60
C VAL A 112 -10.52 6.29 0.75
N PHE A 113 -11.08 7.44 1.14
CA PHE A 113 -10.77 8.06 2.42
C PHE A 113 -11.79 7.66 3.48
N ILE A 114 -11.31 7.21 4.64
CA ILE A 114 -12.16 6.83 5.77
C ILE A 114 -11.89 7.69 6.99
N GLU A 115 -12.98 8.18 7.59
CA GLU A 115 -12.97 8.92 8.84
C GLU A 115 -13.17 7.94 10.01
N ARG A 116 -12.11 7.70 10.80
CA ARG A 116 -12.12 6.65 11.83
C ARG A 116 -12.85 7.05 13.11
N GLU A 117 -13.04 8.34 13.35
CA GLU A 117 -13.53 8.87 14.62
C GLU A 117 -15.03 9.17 14.63
N ARG A 118 -15.64 9.40 13.47
CA ARG A 118 -17.07 9.71 13.36
C ARG A 118 -17.88 8.48 12.99
N LYS A 119 -18.60 7.92 13.97
CA LYS A 119 -19.52 6.77 13.77
C LYS A 119 -20.62 7.06 12.74
N ARG A 120 -20.97 8.32 12.52
CA ARG A 120 -22.07 8.74 11.63
C ARG A 120 -21.71 8.62 10.14
N THR A 121 -20.45 8.76 9.78
CA THR A 121 -19.95 8.63 8.40
C THR A 121 -19.33 7.26 8.11
N ALA A 122 -19.12 6.45 9.14
CA ALA A 122 -18.47 5.13 8.99
C ALA A 122 -19.33 4.16 8.15
N GLY A 123 -20.65 4.30 8.17
CA GLY A 123 -21.55 3.51 7.34
C GLY A 123 -21.39 3.81 5.84
N ASP A 124 -21.45 5.09 5.46
CA ASP A 124 -21.36 5.51 4.06
C ASP A 124 -20.00 5.14 3.45
N GLN A 125 -18.92 5.31 4.22
CA GLN A 125 -17.57 4.99 3.80
C GLN A 125 -17.34 3.48 3.63
N ALA A 126 -17.89 2.68 4.53
CA ALA A 126 -17.78 1.23 4.42
C ALA A 126 -18.63 0.72 3.24
N SER A 127 -19.78 1.37 2.95
CA SER A 127 -20.60 1.10 1.78
C SER A 127 -19.88 1.46 0.47
N GLU A 128 -19.14 2.57 0.42
CA GLU A 128 -18.31 2.91 -0.73
C GLU A 128 -17.25 1.84 -1.00
N ILE A 129 -16.51 1.40 0.04
CA ILE A 129 -15.51 0.34 -0.10
C ILE A 129 -16.18 -0.96 -0.56
N ALA A 130 -17.33 -1.33 0.02
CA ALA A 130 -18.09 -2.50 -0.36
C ALA A 130 -18.51 -2.46 -1.84
N SER A 131 -19.05 -1.31 -2.28
CA SER A 131 -19.46 -1.08 -3.66
C SER A 131 -18.26 -1.21 -4.64
N ARG A 132 -17.10 -0.69 -4.28
CA ARG A 132 -15.89 -0.77 -5.12
C ARG A 132 -15.34 -2.19 -5.19
N MET A 133 -15.32 -2.92 -4.08
CA MET A 133 -14.94 -4.33 -4.08
C MET A 133 -15.89 -5.17 -4.93
N ALA A 134 -17.21 -4.88 -4.88
CA ALA A 134 -18.21 -5.57 -5.72
C ALA A 134 -18.00 -5.29 -7.22
N LYS A 135 -17.47 -4.10 -7.59
CA LYS A 135 -17.10 -3.75 -8.97
C LYS A 135 -15.77 -4.39 -9.41
N GLY A 136 -15.11 -5.16 -8.53
CA GLY A 136 -13.89 -5.90 -8.84
C GLY A 136 -12.59 -5.23 -8.41
N ASP A 137 -12.63 -4.08 -7.73
CA ASP A 137 -11.43 -3.44 -7.18
C ASP A 137 -10.82 -4.33 -6.07
N ALA A 138 -9.49 -4.54 -6.10
CA ALA A 138 -8.76 -5.10 -4.98
C ALA A 138 -8.37 -3.97 -4.02
N MET A 139 -8.97 -3.97 -2.84
CA MET A 139 -8.78 -2.89 -1.86
C MET A 139 -7.65 -3.23 -0.89
N VAL A 140 -6.61 -2.40 -0.81
CA VAL A 140 -5.52 -2.57 0.15
C VAL A 140 -5.83 -1.80 1.42
N LEU A 141 -5.79 -2.53 2.53
CA LEU A 141 -5.96 -2.04 3.87
C LEU A 141 -4.66 -2.22 4.65
N PHE A 142 -4.03 -1.13 5.05
CA PHE A 142 -2.95 -1.17 6.04
C PHE A 142 -3.54 -1.37 7.43
N ALA A 143 -3.62 -2.65 7.84
CA ALA A 143 -4.43 -3.08 8.98
C ALA A 143 -3.88 -2.64 10.35
N GLU A 144 -2.62 -2.21 10.42
CA GLU A 144 -2.00 -1.59 11.59
C GLU A 144 -2.59 -0.20 11.90
N GLY A 145 -3.04 0.49 10.86
CA GLY A 145 -3.62 1.82 10.97
C GLY A 145 -2.62 2.97 11.21
N SER A 146 -1.35 2.67 11.28
CA SER A 146 -0.21 3.59 11.29
C SER A 146 1.02 2.87 10.76
N THR A 147 2.08 3.60 10.46
CA THR A 147 3.36 3.03 10.03
C THR A 147 4.17 2.51 11.22
N GLY A 148 4.79 1.35 11.06
CA GLY A 148 5.71 0.73 12.02
C GLY A 148 7.19 0.98 11.67
N ASP A 149 8.09 0.46 12.51
CA ASP A 149 9.55 0.61 12.38
C ASP A 149 10.21 -0.38 11.40
N GLY A 150 9.42 -1.27 10.79
CA GLY A 150 9.91 -2.34 9.94
C GLY A 150 10.55 -3.52 10.66
N ASN A 151 10.63 -3.50 11.99
CA ASN A 151 11.15 -4.60 12.81
C ASN A 151 10.04 -5.50 13.35
N THR A 152 8.92 -4.88 13.70
CA THR A 152 7.77 -5.56 14.28
C THR A 152 6.49 -5.09 13.62
N ILE A 153 5.47 -5.93 13.63
CA ILE A 153 4.13 -5.60 13.17
C ILE A 153 3.32 -5.12 14.36
N LEU A 154 2.67 -3.95 14.19
CA LEU A 154 1.71 -3.44 15.16
C LEU A 154 0.42 -4.27 15.13
N PRO A 155 -0.35 -4.31 16.22
CA PRO A 155 -1.60 -5.05 16.26
C PRO A 155 -2.58 -4.60 15.17
N PHE A 156 -3.14 -5.54 14.42
CA PHE A 156 -4.14 -5.27 13.40
C PHE A 156 -5.47 -4.83 14.03
N LYS A 157 -6.01 -3.73 13.55
CA LYS A 157 -7.25 -3.15 14.07
C LYS A 157 -8.46 -3.83 13.44
N SER A 158 -9.16 -4.66 14.21
CA SER A 158 -10.35 -5.41 13.74
C SER A 158 -11.48 -4.51 13.20
N THR A 159 -11.55 -3.25 13.64
CA THR A 159 -12.49 -2.26 13.11
C THR A 159 -12.31 -1.96 11.64
N LEU A 160 -11.06 -2.07 11.14
CA LEU A 160 -10.73 -1.82 9.74
C LEU A 160 -11.26 -2.92 8.79
N PHE A 161 -11.62 -4.10 9.33
CA PHE A 161 -12.28 -5.17 8.57
C PHE A 161 -13.82 -4.97 8.48
N GLY A 162 -14.32 -3.84 8.99
CA GLY A 162 -15.74 -3.49 8.95
C GLY A 162 -16.31 -3.42 7.52
N ALA A 163 -15.50 -2.96 6.56
CA ALA A 163 -15.92 -2.88 5.16
C ALA A 163 -16.26 -4.26 4.56
N ALA A 164 -15.48 -5.30 4.90
CA ALA A 164 -15.79 -6.66 4.47
C ALA A 164 -17.12 -7.17 5.05
N SER A 165 -17.38 -6.88 6.35
CA SER A 165 -18.66 -7.23 6.98
C SER A 165 -19.82 -6.48 6.34
N MET A 166 -19.61 -5.22 5.97
CA MET A 166 -20.66 -4.37 5.39
C MET A 166 -21.02 -4.82 3.97
N ALA A 167 -20.00 -5.18 3.15
CA ALA A 167 -20.23 -5.73 1.82
C ALA A 167 -21.16 -6.96 1.85
N ILE A 168 -21.06 -7.78 2.90
CA ILE A 168 -21.91 -8.96 3.08
C ILE A 168 -23.28 -8.55 3.62
N SER A 169 -23.35 -7.67 4.62
CA SER A 169 -24.62 -7.27 5.26
C SER A 169 -25.53 -6.48 4.34
N GLU A 170 -24.98 -5.70 3.42
CA GLU A 170 -25.73 -4.96 2.39
C GLU A 170 -26.10 -5.80 1.17
N GLY A 171 -25.72 -7.08 1.17
CA GLY A 171 -26.03 -8.00 0.07
C GLY A 171 -25.21 -7.75 -1.21
N ALA A 172 -24.14 -6.94 -1.10
CA ALA A 172 -23.25 -6.67 -2.22
C ALA A 172 -22.41 -7.91 -2.61
N ALA A 173 -22.22 -8.84 -1.66
CA ALA A 173 -21.57 -10.13 -1.89
C ALA A 173 -21.99 -11.16 -0.82
N GLU A 174 -21.99 -12.44 -1.17
CA GLU A 174 -22.18 -13.54 -0.22
C GLU A 174 -20.94 -13.77 0.64
N GLN A 175 -19.76 -13.52 0.07
CA GLN A 175 -18.46 -13.61 0.74
C GLN A 175 -17.47 -12.57 0.18
N VAL A 176 -16.51 -12.19 1.01
CA VAL A 176 -15.36 -11.36 0.65
C VAL A 176 -14.10 -12.16 0.89
N PHE A 177 -13.16 -12.14 -0.05
CA PHE A 177 -11.85 -12.74 0.16
C PHE A 177 -10.92 -11.77 0.85
N ILE A 178 -10.20 -12.23 1.87
CA ILE A 178 -9.20 -11.43 2.59
C ILE A 178 -7.84 -12.08 2.36
N GLN A 179 -6.94 -11.37 1.66
CA GLN A 179 -5.60 -11.84 1.35
C GLN A 179 -4.58 -11.16 2.27
N PRO A 180 -3.74 -11.94 2.99
CA PRO A 180 -2.64 -11.37 3.75
C PRO A 180 -1.50 -10.97 2.81
N LEU A 181 -0.91 -9.79 3.08
CA LEU A 181 0.21 -9.23 2.35
C LEU A 181 1.28 -8.75 3.34
N ALA A 182 2.52 -9.18 3.15
CA ALA A 182 3.65 -8.68 3.92
C ALA A 182 4.59 -7.84 3.06
N ILE A 183 5.01 -6.69 3.58
CA ILE A 183 6.03 -5.82 3.00
C ILE A 183 7.21 -5.80 3.97
N ALA A 184 8.44 -5.97 3.45
CA ALA A 184 9.64 -5.91 4.25
C ALA A 184 10.78 -5.24 3.46
N TYR A 185 11.44 -4.25 4.07
CA TYR A 185 12.65 -3.63 3.55
C TYR A 185 13.84 -4.43 4.09
N THR A 186 14.51 -5.15 3.20
CA THR A 186 15.44 -6.21 3.61
C THR A 186 16.91 -5.85 3.45
N ARG A 187 17.26 -5.02 2.46
CA ARG A 187 18.66 -4.68 2.13
C ARG A 187 18.82 -3.24 1.69
N VAL A 188 20.01 -2.72 1.86
CA VAL A 188 20.49 -1.49 1.23
C VAL A 188 21.84 -1.77 0.58
N HIS A 189 22.02 -1.38 -0.70
CA HIS A 189 23.22 -1.67 -1.48
C HIS A 189 23.63 -3.16 -1.50
N GLY A 190 22.63 -4.08 -1.41
CA GLY A 190 22.86 -5.52 -1.36
C GLY A 190 23.26 -6.05 0.02
N VAL A 191 23.43 -5.17 1.04
CA VAL A 191 23.76 -5.56 2.42
C VAL A 191 22.47 -5.68 3.23
N PRO A 192 22.25 -6.77 3.99
CA PRO A 192 21.08 -6.93 4.82
C PRO A 192 20.90 -5.79 5.82
N LEU A 193 19.69 -5.24 5.89
CA LEU A 193 19.29 -4.28 6.91
C LEU A 193 19.07 -5.00 8.23
N GLY A 194 19.99 -4.81 9.17
CA GLY A 194 19.80 -5.25 10.56
C GLY A 194 18.74 -4.39 11.26
N ARG A 195 18.26 -4.86 12.40
CA ARG A 195 17.19 -4.18 13.20
C ARG A 195 17.47 -2.70 13.45
N ARG A 196 18.73 -2.32 13.63
CA ARG A 196 19.13 -0.92 13.85
C ARG A 196 18.95 -0.03 12.63
N HIS A 197 19.09 -0.57 11.42
CA HIS A 197 19.10 0.19 10.18
C HIS A 197 17.77 0.13 9.39
N ARG A 198 16.84 -0.79 9.72
CA ARG A 198 15.52 -0.86 9.08
C ARG A 198 14.71 0.44 9.18
N PRO A 199 14.77 1.19 10.31
CA PRO A 199 14.07 2.48 10.38
C PRO A 199 14.48 3.50 9.32
N LEU A 200 15.59 3.29 8.60
CA LEU A 200 15.98 4.11 7.44
C LEU A 200 14.90 4.14 6.35
N ALA A 201 14.24 3.01 6.10
CA ALA A 201 13.17 2.93 5.11
C ALA A 201 11.77 3.22 5.71
N ALA A 202 11.65 3.20 7.04
CA ALA A 202 10.39 3.40 7.75
C ALA A 202 10.06 4.88 7.91
N TRP A 203 8.77 5.19 7.86
CA TRP A 203 8.26 6.54 8.13
C TRP A 203 7.47 6.53 9.44
N ILE A 204 8.12 6.90 10.54
CA ILE A 204 7.63 6.68 11.90
C ILE A 204 7.15 7.99 12.54
N GLY A 205 5.98 7.95 13.17
CA GLY A 205 5.43 9.08 13.94
C GLY A 205 5.18 10.32 13.08
N ASP A 206 5.57 11.49 13.62
CA ASP A 206 5.38 12.80 12.99
C ASP A 206 6.56 13.23 12.10
N GLN A 207 7.27 12.26 11.53
CA GLN A 207 8.42 12.52 10.68
C GLN A 207 8.01 13.30 9.43
N ASP A 208 8.74 14.36 9.11
CA ASP A 208 8.53 15.14 7.90
C ASP A 208 8.86 14.35 6.64
N LEU A 209 8.00 14.47 5.62
CA LEU A 209 8.17 13.78 4.35
C LEU A 209 9.48 14.16 3.64
N MET A 210 9.81 15.44 3.58
CA MET A 210 10.95 15.92 2.79
C MET A 210 12.32 15.47 3.30
N PRO A 211 12.61 15.47 4.62
CA PRO A 211 13.82 14.86 5.16
C PRO A 211 13.92 13.37 4.83
N HIS A 212 12.85 12.61 5.03
CA HIS A 212 12.83 11.17 4.75
C HIS A 212 13.02 10.87 3.25
N LEU A 213 12.35 11.63 2.37
CA LEU A 213 12.54 11.52 0.92
C LEU A 213 14.01 11.75 0.52
N LYS A 214 14.67 12.76 1.09
CA LYS A 214 16.10 13.03 0.84
C LYS A 214 16.99 11.87 1.26
N VAL A 215 16.70 11.23 2.40
CA VAL A 215 17.43 10.05 2.88
C VAL A 215 17.28 8.90 1.89
N LEU A 216 16.04 8.55 1.50
CA LEU A 216 15.79 7.48 0.54
C LEU A 216 16.46 7.74 -0.82
N MET A 217 16.39 8.97 -1.31
CA MET A 217 17.02 9.35 -2.58
C MET A 217 18.55 9.35 -2.50
N ALA A 218 19.13 9.68 -1.35
CA ALA A 218 20.59 9.65 -1.15
C ALA A 218 21.12 8.22 -1.09
N GLU A 219 20.44 7.37 -0.35
CA GLU A 219 20.78 5.96 -0.22
C GLU A 219 20.51 5.20 -1.53
N GLY A 220 19.27 5.09 -1.93
CA GLY A 220 18.86 4.26 -3.07
C GLY A 220 19.24 2.79 -2.91
N ALA A 221 19.01 1.99 -3.95
CA ALA A 221 19.35 0.56 -3.96
C ALA A 221 18.84 -0.19 -2.72
N ILE A 222 17.57 0.08 -2.34
CA ILE A 222 16.88 -0.57 -1.23
C ILE A 222 16.04 -1.71 -1.79
N ASP A 223 16.25 -2.93 -1.26
CA ASP A 223 15.46 -4.10 -1.65
C ASP A 223 14.21 -4.20 -0.77
N VAL A 224 13.06 -4.39 -1.44
CA VAL A 224 11.73 -4.50 -0.83
C VAL A 224 11.11 -5.84 -1.22
N GLU A 225 10.88 -6.69 -0.23
CA GLU A 225 10.16 -7.94 -0.39
C GLU A 225 8.65 -7.70 -0.23
N VAL A 226 7.86 -8.21 -1.17
CA VAL A 226 6.39 -8.16 -1.14
C VAL A 226 5.87 -9.58 -1.25
N HIS A 227 5.31 -10.10 -0.16
CA HIS A 227 4.85 -11.48 -0.08
C HIS A 227 3.32 -11.52 -0.01
N PHE A 228 2.68 -12.12 -1.02
CA PHE A 228 1.26 -12.43 -1.03
C PHE A 228 1.02 -13.80 -0.43
N GLY A 229 0.17 -13.88 0.58
CA GLY A 229 -0.29 -15.16 1.13
C GLY A 229 -1.59 -15.63 0.50
N GLU A 230 -2.03 -16.83 0.87
CA GLU A 230 -3.30 -17.39 0.40
C GLU A 230 -4.49 -16.61 0.99
N PRO A 231 -5.47 -16.21 0.15
CA PRO A 231 -6.68 -15.55 0.60
C PRO A 231 -7.55 -16.49 1.41
N ILE A 232 -8.30 -15.94 2.34
CA ILE A 232 -9.34 -16.66 3.08
C ILE A 232 -10.71 -16.08 2.77
N ALA A 233 -11.73 -16.92 2.76
CA ALA A 233 -13.12 -16.49 2.64
C ALA A 233 -13.59 -15.90 3.98
N PHE A 234 -14.24 -14.72 3.90
CA PHE A 234 -14.93 -14.05 4.98
C PHE A 234 -16.41 -13.97 4.59
N SER A 235 -17.30 -14.59 5.37
CA SER A 235 -18.73 -14.74 5.06
C SER A 235 -19.60 -14.33 6.23
N LYS A 236 -20.92 -14.44 6.06
CA LYS A 236 -21.89 -14.19 7.13
C LYS A 236 -21.59 -15.11 8.33
N GLY A 237 -21.38 -14.50 9.51
CA GLY A 237 -21.00 -15.22 10.72
C GLY A 237 -19.50 -15.24 11.02
N SER A 238 -18.64 -14.82 10.08
CA SER A 238 -17.21 -14.68 10.34
C SER A 238 -16.94 -13.61 11.41
N ASN A 239 -16.02 -13.91 12.33
CA ASN A 239 -15.66 -12.99 13.42
C ASN A 239 -14.50 -12.08 13.02
N ARG A 240 -14.76 -10.76 12.94
CA ARG A 240 -13.75 -9.75 12.58
C ARG A 240 -12.52 -9.74 13.47
N LYS A 241 -12.67 -9.98 14.79
CA LYS A 241 -11.54 -10.01 15.72
C LYS A 241 -10.65 -11.21 15.48
N GLU A 242 -11.25 -12.37 15.24
CA GLU A 242 -10.54 -13.61 14.93
C GLU A 242 -9.83 -13.49 13.56
N THR A 243 -10.54 -13.04 12.54
CA THR A 243 -9.97 -12.79 11.20
C THR A 243 -8.80 -11.82 11.27
N SER A 244 -8.93 -10.71 12.00
CA SER A 244 -7.85 -9.74 12.20
C SER A 244 -6.61 -10.36 12.82
N ARG A 245 -6.76 -11.17 13.89
CA ARG A 245 -5.67 -11.88 14.53
C ARG A 245 -5.00 -12.90 13.62
N MET A 246 -5.82 -13.64 12.84
CA MET A 246 -5.30 -14.60 11.87
C MET A 246 -4.49 -13.91 10.77
N MET A 247 -5.00 -12.81 10.21
CA MET A 247 -4.28 -12.00 9.21
C MET A 247 -2.97 -11.45 9.77
N GLU A 248 -3.01 -10.87 10.98
CA GLU A 248 -1.80 -10.39 11.67
C GLU A 248 -0.76 -11.50 11.81
N SER A 249 -1.17 -12.67 12.27
CA SER A 249 -0.26 -13.82 12.45
C SER A 249 0.38 -14.25 11.12
N LYS A 250 -0.43 -14.35 10.05
CA LYS A 250 0.06 -14.71 8.71
C LYS A 250 1.04 -13.66 8.16
N VAL A 251 0.68 -12.37 8.25
CA VAL A 251 1.53 -11.27 7.77
C VAL A 251 2.83 -11.20 8.58
N ARG A 252 2.76 -11.39 9.90
CA ARG A 252 3.93 -11.46 10.78
C ARG A 252 4.88 -12.59 10.38
N ALA A 253 4.36 -13.79 10.16
CA ALA A 253 5.17 -14.93 9.74
C ALA A 253 5.85 -14.69 8.38
N MET A 254 5.12 -14.13 7.40
CA MET A 254 5.67 -13.80 6.07
C MET A 254 6.75 -12.72 6.16
N MET A 255 6.51 -11.64 6.94
CA MET A 255 7.50 -10.59 7.15
C MET A 255 8.76 -11.12 7.84
N GLN A 256 8.61 -11.96 8.88
CA GLN A 256 9.73 -12.58 9.55
C GLN A 256 10.53 -13.49 8.60
N ALA A 257 9.87 -14.26 7.76
CA ALA A 257 10.53 -15.08 6.74
C ALA A 257 11.32 -14.24 5.73
N ALA A 258 10.75 -13.12 5.26
CA ALA A 258 11.44 -12.19 4.37
C ALA A 258 12.67 -11.55 5.02
N LEU A 259 12.59 -11.21 6.30
CA LEU A 259 13.69 -10.61 7.06
C LEU A 259 14.77 -11.62 7.46
N ALA A 260 14.44 -12.90 7.58
CA ALA A 260 15.38 -13.97 7.92
C ALA A 260 16.17 -14.47 6.70
N ASP A 261 15.59 -14.40 5.49
CA ASP A 261 16.28 -14.75 4.25
C ASP A 261 16.71 -13.49 3.51
N PRO A 262 17.96 -13.06 3.68
CA PRO A 262 18.46 -11.84 3.05
C PRO A 262 18.71 -11.98 1.55
N ARG A 263 18.40 -13.10 0.92
CA ARG A 263 18.53 -13.28 -0.53
C ARG A 263 17.23 -12.90 -1.22
N PRO A 264 17.25 -12.02 -2.27
CA PRO A 264 16.06 -11.74 -3.03
C PRO A 264 15.49 -13.05 -3.61
N SER A 265 14.19 -13.22 -3.52
CA SER A 265 13.52 -14.29 -4.26
C SER A 265 13.83 -14.12 -5.74
N ARG A 266 14.45 -15.12 -6.37
CA ARG A 266 14.72 -15.15 -7.81
C ARG A 266 13.44 -15.26 -8.59
#